data_b31fabedec5c6b35e70711f5f7d5119a
#
_entry.id   b31fabedec5c6b35e70711f5f7d5119a
#
_cell.length_a   1.000
_cell.length_b   1.000
_cell.length_c   1.000
_cell.angle_alpha   90.00
_cell.angle_beta   90.00
_cell.angle_gamma   90.00
#
_symmetry.space_group_name_H-M   'P 1'
#
loop_
_entity.id
_entity.type
_entity.pdbx_description
1 polymer ?
#
loop_
_entity_poly.entity_id
_entity_poly.type
_entity_poly.pdbx_seq_one_letter_code
_entity_poly.pdbx_strand_id
1 'polypeptide(L)'
;MIYTPKRLQNLYLWQESNLRIEQIPNLSGYSARKKRFLSSREGKKFLSYRTKKVTDLNGIAVWMVDGIAIRGGLKAGDIDFTMGGHGYRYLYVPEEEIWIDNANAHRGDLEPVIWHEYLERNLMKNGMDYGDAHTIASNLEITLREGTYFILPVGIFRQTAGFCGPAALKIVLDYYQYPHTEKELARLCQTTKAGTDPQKMVEAAQKIGLRSYQKENLTAGEVKKIIKSGIPVIANFQLKPKLGEGHYAVVIGYSKDTFVLSDPQEDRGYREVKVKDFMKLWYELEDQTVRQGILIKALL
;
A
#
# COMPACT_ATOMS: atom_id res chain seq x y z
N MET A 1 -22.57 0.49 -14.71
CA MET A 1 -21.39 -0.12 -15.34
C MET A 1 -20.18 0.48 -14.64
N ILE A 2 -19.45 -0.33 -13.84
CA ILE A 2 -18.27 0.14 -13.11
C ILE A 2 -17.12 0.14 -14.12
N TYR A 3 -16.68 1.32 -14.51
CA TYR A 3 -15.51 1.48 -15.37
C TYR A 3 -14.25 1.47 -14.50
N THR A 4 -13.51 0.37 -14.50
CA THR A 4 -12.17 0.33 -13.89
C THR A 4 -11.16 0.75 -14.95
N PRO A 5 -10.40 1.84 -14.75
CA PRO A 5 -9.36 2.25 -15.68
C PRO A 5 -8.43 1.06 -16.00
N LYS A 6 -8.05 0.91 -17.27
CA LYS A 6 -7.20 -0.21 -17.73
C LYS A 6 -5.92 -0.39 -16.87
N ARG A 7 -5.40 0.70 -16.32
CA ARG A 7 -4.20 0.71 -15.45
C ARG A 7 -4.47 0.15 -14.06
N LEU A 8 -5.69 0.33 -13.50
CA LEU A 8 -6.09 -0.33 -12.25
C LEU A 8 -6.32 -1.83 -12.45
N GLN A 9 -6.73 -2.25 -13.65
CA GLN A 9 -6.85 -3.66 -14.00
C GLN A 9 -5.50 -4.38 -13.94
N ASN A 10 -4.39 -3.71 -14.26
CA ASN A 10 -3.04 -4.29 -14.13
C ASN A 10 -2.65 -4.54 -12.67
N LEU A 11 -3.05 -3.66 -11.73
CA LEU A 11 -2.88 -3.90 -10.29
C LEU A 11 -3.72 -5.10 -9.82
N TYR A 12 -4.91 -5.27 -10.39
CA TYR A 12 -5.77 -6.42 -10.11
C TYR A 12 -5.18 -7.74 -10.63
N LEU A 13 -4.74 -7.77 -11.89
CA LEU A 13 -4.12 -8.97 -12.49
C LEU A 13 -2.88 -9.43 -11.72
N TRP A 14 -2.13 -8.49 -11.16
CA TRP A 14 -1.03 -8.80 -10.29
C TRP A 14 -1.47 -9.55 -9.02
N GLN A 15 -2.57 -9.16 -8.38
CA GLN A 15 -3.06 -9.86 -7.19
C GLN A 15 -3.54 -11.28 -7.47
N GLU A 16 -4.24 -11.49 -8.59
CA GLU A 16 -4.60 -12.84 -9.00
C GLU A 16 -3.37 -13.71 -9.25
N SER A 17 -2.29 -13.15 -9.82
CA SER A 17 -1.04 -13.87 -10.00
C SER A 17 -0.34 -14.19 -8.70
N ASN A 18 -0.37 -13.29 -7.70
CA ASN A 18 0.20 -13.52 -6.36
C ASN A 18 -0.53 -14.59 -5.55
N LEU A 19 -1.84 -14.72 -5.70
CA LEU A 19 -2.60 -15.82 -5.07
C LEU A 19 -2.19 -17.20 -5.62
N ARG A 20 -1.49 -17.25 -6.76
CA ARG A 20 -0.98 -18.47 -7.41
C ARG A 20 0.50 -18.74 -7.18
N ILE A 21 1.26 -17.81 -6.56
CA ILE A 21 2.69 -18.00 -6.29
C ILE A 21 2.85 -18.83 -5.01
N GLU A 22 2.90 -20.16 -5.16
CA GLU A 22 3.27 -21.08 -4.09
C GLU A 22 4.80 -21.13 -3.82
N GLN A 23 5.62 -20.46 -4.61
CA GLN A 23 7.07 -20.48 -4.50
C GLN A 23 7.61 -19.06 -4.30
N ILE A 24 7.83 -18.69 -3.04
CA ILE A 24 8.66 -17.52 -2.71
C ILE A 24 10.11 -17.88 -3.06
N PRO A 25 10.80 -17.11 -3.92
CA PRO A 25 12.23 -17.32 -4.15
C PRO A 25 12.96 -17.33 -2.80
N ASN A 26 14.00 -18.15 -2.69
CA ASN A 26 14.80 -18.25 -1.45
C ASN A 26 15.46 -16.90 -1.12
N LEU A 27 14.69 -16.01 -0.48
CA LEU A 27 15.15 -14.68 -0.05
C LEU A 27 16.22 -14.77 1.05
N SER A 28 16.29 -15.89 1.80
CA SER A 28 17.23 -16.04 2.90
C SER A 28 18.69 -15.98 2.42
N GLY A 29 19.00 -16.62 1.31
CA GLY A 29 20.33 -16.55 0.68
C GLY A 29 20.67 -15.15 0.18
N TYR A 30 19.70 -14.44 -0.39
CA TYR A 30 19.86 -13.06 -0.84
C TYR A 30 20.11 -12.10 0.31
N SER A 31 19.31 -12.15 1.36
CA SER A 31 19.45 -11.32 2.56
C SER A 31 20.79 -11.53 3.26
N ALA A 32 21.27 -12.79 3.37
CA ALA A 32 22.57 -13.09 3.94
C ALA A 32 23.73 -12.52 3.10
N ARG A 33 23.66 -12.65 1.77
CA ARG A 33 24.64 -12.07 0.82
C ARG A 33 24.66 -10.55 0.91
N LYS A 34 23.50 -9.91 0.96
CA LYS A 34 23.34 -8.47 1.12
C LYS A 34 23.96 -7.98 2.42
N LYS A 35 23.62 -8.60 3.56
CA LYS A 35 24.18 -8.24 4.86
C LYS A 35 25.72 -8.31 4.87
N ARG A 36 26.29 -9.34 4.25
CA ARG A 36 27.75 -9.47 4.09
C ARG A 36 28.32 -8.33 3.25
N PHE A 37 27.70 -8.01 2.10
CA PHE A 37 28.15 -6.93 1.23
C PHE A 37 28.09 -5.57 1.95
N LEU A 38 26.97 -5.23 2.57
CA LEU A 38 26.79 -3.95 3.28
C LEU A 38 27.76 -3.76 4.45
N SER A 39 28.23 -4.88 5.05
CA SER A 39 29.26 -4.84 6.11
C SER A 39 30.70 -4.66 5.57
N SER A 40 30.91 -4.88 4.28
CA SER A 40 32.22 -4.71 3.63
C SER A 40 32.64 -3.23 3.51
N ARG A 41 33.93 -2.98 3.21
CA ARG A 41 34.42 -1.63 2.92
C ARG A 41 33.69 -0.98 1.75
N GLU A 42 33.41 -1.76 0.72
CA GLU A 42 32.69 -1.29 -0.47
C GLU A 42 31.21 -0.97 -0.15
N GLY A 43 30.50 -1.86 0.54
CA GLY A 43 29.12 -1.60 0.97
C GLY A 43 28.99 -0.36 1.85
N LYS A 44 29.92 -0.16 2.79
CA LYS A 44 29.97 1.07 3.62
C LYS A 44 30.18 2.34 2.78
N LYS A 45 30.97 2.25 1.68
CA LYS A 45 31.14 3.35 0.73
C LYS A 45 29.81 3.69 0.05
N PHE A 46 29.02 2.69 -0.40
CA PHE A 46 27.70 2.95 -0.96
C PHE A 46 26.75 3.59 0.05
N LEU A 47 26.74 3.12 1.29
CA LEU A 47 25.91 3.71 2.36
C LEU A 47 26.26 5.19 2.62
N SER A 48 27.49 5.62 2.37
CA SER A 48 27.90 7.02 2.53
C SER A 48 27.37 7.95 1.42
N TYR A 49 26.82 7.41 0.33
CA TYR A 49 26.21 8.22 -0.74
C TYR A 49 24.81 8.72 -0.40
N ARG A 50 24.22 8.29 0.74
CA ARG A 50 22.97 8.85 1.24
C ARG A 50 23.18 10.30 1.66
N THR A 51 22.37 11.21 1.13
CA THR A 51 22.50 12.65 1.37
C THR A 51 21.44 13.19 2.33
N LYS A 52 20.17 12.79 2.13
CA LYS A 52 19.05 13.29 2.94
C LYS A 52 17.96 12.22 3.05
N LYS A 53 17.48 11.97 4.27
CA LYS A 53 16.26 11.17 4.48
C LYS A 53 15.04 12.02 4.07
N VAL A 54 14.19 11.47 3.20
CA VAL A 54 13.00 12.14 2.67
C VAL A 54 11.79 11.86 3.53
N THR A 55 11.53 10.57 3.81
CA THR A 55 10.35 10.09 4.53
C THR A 55 10.53 8.65 4.99
N ASP A 56 9.56 8.14 5.73
CA ASP A 56 9.34 6.72 5.99
C ASP A 56 7.99 6.30 5.43
N LEU A 57 7.96 5.19 4.72
CA LEU A 57 6.76 4.56 4.21
C LEU A 57 6.63 3.17 4.84
N ASN A 58 5.81 3.03 5.86
CA ASN A 58 5.53 1.74 6.51
C ASN A 58 6.82 0.97 6.92
N GLY A 59 7.75 1.66 7.56
CA GLY A 59 9.04 1.09 7.98
C GLY A 59 10.12 1.04 6.90
N ILE A 60 9.83 1.54 5.69
CA ILE A 60 10.80 1.66 4.61
C ILE A 60 11.34 3.09 4.55
N ALA A 61 12.63 3.26 4.84
CA ALA A 61 13.27 4.57 4.80
C ALA A 61 13.54 5.00 3.36
N VAL A 62 13.09 6.20 2.99
CA VAL A 62 13.35 6.79 1.66
C VAL A 62 14.48 7.81 1.76
N TRP A 63 15.52 7.62 0.99
CA TRP A 63 16.71 8.46 0.98
C TRP A 63 16.96 9.11 -0.39
N MET A 64 17.32 10.38 -0.39
CA MET A 64 18.05 10.96 -1.52
C MET A 64 19.48 10.48 -1.49
N VAL A 65 20.06 10.18 -2.66
CA VAL A 65 21.42 9.69 -2.82
C VAL A 65 22.16 10.40 -3.94
N ASP A 66 23.47 10.38 -3.86
CA ASP A 66 24.34 10.83 -4.96
C ASP A 66 24.40 9.75 -6.06
N GLY A 67 23.48 9.84 -7.03
CA GLY A 67 23.39 8.90 -8.13
C GLY A 67 24.62 8.93 -9.06
N ILE A 68 25.32 10.06 -9.15
CA ILE A 68 26.57 10.17 -9.91
C ILE A 68 27.65 9.30 -9.26
N ALA A 69 27.81 9.41 -7.94
CA ALA A 69 28.74 8.59 -7.18
C ALA A 69 28.41 7.09 -7.25
N ILE A 70 27.11 6.73 -7.26
CA ILE A 70 26.66 5.33 -7.43
C ILE A 70 27.08 4.81 -8.80
N ARG A 71 26.78 5.53 -9.86
CA ARG A 71 27.12 5.11 -11.24
C ARG A 71 28.63 5.01 -11.48
N GLY A 72 29.42 5.81 -10.81
CA GLY A 72 30.89 5.76 -10.88
C GLY A 72 31.57 4.99 -9.74
N GLY A 73 30.82 4.49 -8.76
CA GLY A 73 31.36 4.01 -7.49
C GLY A 73 31.93 2.60 -7.48
N LEU A 74 31.53 1.72 -8.39
CA LEU A 74 32.12 0.40 -8.63
C LEU A 74 33.17 0.48 -9.72
N LYS A 75 34.12 -0.49 -9.78
CA LYS A 75 35.08 -0.60 -10.87
C LYS A 75 34.42 -0.64 -12.26
N ALA A 76 33.19 -1.07 -12.35
CA ALA A 76 32.37 -1.11 -13.56
C ALA A 76 31.26 -0.05 -13.60
N GLY A 77 31.03 0.71 -12.50
CA GLY A 77 29.87 1.59 -12.33
C GLY A 77 28.53 0.83 -12.38
N ASP A 78 27.54 1.28 -11.65
CA ASP A 78 26.16 0.77 -11.84
C ASP A 78 25.35 1.79 -12.65
N ILE A 79 25.53 1.70 -13.99
CA ILE A 79 24.89 2.61 -14.94
C ILE A 79 23.36 2.46 -14.95
N ASP A 80 22.84 1.33 -14.44
CA ASP A 80 21.40 1.05 -14.40
C ASP A 80 20.68 1.81 -13.27
N PHE A 81 21.41 2.36 -12.30
CA PHE A 81 20.83 3.22 -11.28
C PHE A 81 20.54 4.62 -11.85
N THR A 82 19.38 4.79 -12.47
CA THR A 82 19.05 6.01 -13.23
C THR A 82 18.16 7.01 -12.48
N MET A 83 17.15 6.55 -11.77
CA MET A 83 16.18 7.41 -11.08
C MET A 83 16.02 7.05 -9.61
N GLY A 84 15.95 5.79 -9.31
CA GLY A 84 15.80 5.25 -7.97
C GLY A 84 16.16 3.78 -7.93
N GLY A 85 15.94 3.17 -6.75
CA GLY A 85 16.17 1.76 -6.54
C GLY A 85 15.89 1.34 -5.11
N HIS A 86 15.74 0.06 -4.92
CA HIS A 86 15.42 -0.53 -3.64
C HIS A 86 16.22 -1.81 -3.34
N GLY A 87 16.14 -2.29 -2.10
CA GLY A 87 16.94 -3.38 -1.62
C GLY A 87 16.72 -4.75 -2.28
N TYR A 88 15.64 -5.00 -3.00
CA TYR A 88 15.42 -6.25 -3.73
C TYR A 88 15.93 -6.20 -5.18
N ARG A 89 16.25 -5.01 -5.69
CA ARG A 89 16.88 -4.82 -7.01
C ARG A 89 18.40 -4.69 -6.89
N TYR A 90 18.87 -3.88 -5.95
CA TYR A 90 20.28 -3.55 -5.82
C TYR A 90 20.91 -4.10 -4.55
N LEU A 91 22.05 -4.79 -4.67
CA LEU A 91 22.76 -5.40 -3.53
C LEU A 91 23.25 -4.37 -2.50
N TYR A 92 23.61 -3.18 -2.97
CA TYR A 92 24.14 -2.09 -2.13
C TYR A 92 23.04 -1.25 -1.46
N VAL A 93 21.77 -1.43 -1.80
CA VAL A 93 20.66 -0.79 -1.12
C VAL A 93 20.14 -1.70 -0.02
N PRO A 94 20.03 -1.27 1.25
CA PRO A 94 19.42 -2.07 2.32
C PRO A 94 17.98 -2.49 1.98
N GLU A 95 17.54 -3.64 2.50
CA GLU A 95 16.21 -4.18 2.18
C GLU A 95 15.08 -3.25 2.60
N GLU A 96 15.26 -2.54 3.72
CA GLU A 96 14.27 -1.60 4.26
C GLU A 96 14.55 -0.15 3.82
N GLU A 97 15.17 0.01 2.64
CA GLU A 97 15.43 1.33 2.07
C GLU A 97 15.02 1.42 0.59
N ILE A 98 14.63 2.64 0.23
CA ILE A 98 14.46 3.11 -1.14
C ILE A 98 15.41 4.30 -1.33
N TRP A 99 16.17 4.27 -2.39
CA TRP A 99 17.11 5.33 -2.77
C TRP A 99 16.62 6.05 -4.01
N ILE A 100 16.61 7.38 -3.96
CA ILE A 100 16.20 8.24 -5.08
C ILE A 100 17.38 9.11 -5.46
N ASP A 101 17.74 9.14 -6.74
CA ASP A 101 18.82 10.00 -7.24
C ASP A 101 18.51 11.48 -6.98
N ASN A 102 19.46 12.22 -6.45
CA ASN A 102 19.38 13.67 -6.21
C ASN A 102 18.93 14.46 -7.46
N ALA A 103 19.26 13.98 -8.67
CA ALA A 103 18.85 14.61 -9.91
C ALA A 103 17.33 14.69 -10.07
N ASN A 104 16.56 13.80 -9.43
CA ASN A 104 15.10 13.78 -9.51
C ASN A 104 14.44 14.81 -8.58
N ALA A 105 15.12 15.26 -7.52
CA ALA A 105 14.59 16.25 -6.58
C ALA A 105 14.26 17.59 -7.25
N HIS A 106 14.92 17.92 -8.34
CA HIS A 106 14.75 19.18 -9.06
C HIS A 106 13.65 19.16 -10.12
N ARG A 107 13.07 17.98 -10.41
CA ARG A 107 12.10 17.80 -11.51
C ARG A 107 10.64 17.84 -11.07
N GLY A 108 10.36 18.01 -9.78
CA GLY A 108 8.98 17.96 -9.26
C GLY A 108 8.36 16.55 -9.26
N ASP A 109 9.13 15.54 -9.65
CA ASP A 109 8.67 14.16 -9.91
C ASP A 109 8.96 13.19 -8.76
N LEU A 110 9.34 13.70 -7.60
CA LEU A 110 9.82 12.86 -6.50
C LEU A 110 8.76 11.84 -6.03
N GLU A 111 7.53 12.27 -5.87
CA GLU A 111 6.45 11.43 -5.33
C GLU A 111 6.10 10.24 -6.24
N PRO A 112 5.90 10.39 -7.56
CA PRO A 112 5.66 9.26 -8.45
C PRO A 112 6.78 8.22 -8.44
N VAL A 113 8.05 8.65 -8.40
CA VAL A 113 9.21 7.75 -8.35
C VAL A 113 9.26 7.01 -7.01
N ILE A 114 9.00 7.68 -5.89
CA ILE A 114 8.95 7.02 -4.57
C ILE A 114 7.90 5.89 -4.57
N TRP A 115 6.71 6.14 -5.09
CA TRP A 115 5.64 5.14 -5.15
C TRP A 115 5.93 4.00 -6.13
N HIS A 116 6.62 4.29 -7.24
CA HIS A 116 7.15 3.29 -8.15
C HIS A 116 8.08 2.32 -7.40
N GLU A 117 9.12 2.85 -6.79
CA GLU A 117 10.12 2.05 -6.08
C GLU A 117 9.52 1.28 -4.89
N TYR A 118 8.57 1.89 -4.18
CA TYR A 118 7.88 1.24 -3.07
C TYR A 118 7.04 0.04 -3.54
N LEU A 119 6.29 0.20 -4.63
CA LEU A 119 5.48 -0.87 -5.20
C LEU A 119 6.38 -1.98 -5.75
N GLU A 120 7.36 -1.65 -6.61
CA GLU A 120 8.29 -2.62 -7.20
C GLU A 120 9.01 -3.43 -6.11
N ARG A 121 9.51 -2.75 -5.07
CA ARG A 121 10.15 -3.39 -3.92
C ARG A 121 9.23 -4.43 -3.26
N ASN A 122 7.98 -4.08 -3.00
CA ASN A 122 7.04 -4.96 -2.31
C ASN A 122 6.64 -6.16 -3.19
N LEU A 123 6.48 -5.95 -4.49
CA LEU A 123 6.24 -7.01 -5.46
C LEU A 123 7.39 -8.02 -5.50
N MET A 124 8.62 -7.53 -5.60
CA MET A 124 9.83 -8.37 -5.59
C MET A 124 10.05 -9.06 -4.25
N LYS A 125 9.78 -8.39 -3.12
CA LYS A 125 9.83 -9.02 -1.78
C LYS A 125 8.89 -10.23 -1.71
N ASN A 126 7.73 -10.14 -2.37
CA ASN A 126 6.74 -11.22 -2.43
C ASN A 126 7.02 -12.25 -3.55
N GLY A 127 8.19 -12.18 -4.19
CA GLY A 127 8.65 -13.19 -5.13
C GLY A 127 8.34 -12.93 -6.60
N MET A 128 7.81 -11.75 -6.95
CA MET A 128 7.65 -11.37 -8.35
C MET A 128 9.02 -11.09 -8.97
N ASP A 129 9.21 -11.49 -10.24
CA ASP A 129 10.42 -11.10 -10.97
C ASP A 129 10.45 -9.59 -11.25
N TYR A 130 11.67 -9.09 -11.54
CA TYR A 130 11.87 -7.65 -11.76
C TYR A 130 11.06 -7.10 -12.94
N GLY A 131 10.99 -7.83 -14.06
CA GLY A 131 10.33 -7.33 -15.28
C GLY A 131 8.84 -7.07 -15.05
N ASP A 132 8.16 -8.02 -14.43
CA ASP A 132 6.73 -7.89 -14.09
C ASP A 132 6.50 -6.83 -13.02
N ALA A 133 7.30 -6.84 -11.95
CA ALA A 133 7.21 -5.85 -10.88
C ALA A 133 7.41 -4.43 -11.40
N HIS A 134 8.44 -4.21 -12.23
CA HIS A 134 8.74 -2.92 -12.84
C HIS A 134 7.63 -2.44 -13.79
N THR A 135 7.04 -3.35 -14.58
CA THR A 135 5.91 -3.02 -15.47
C THR A 135 4.71 -2.51 -14.68
N ILE A 136 4.38 -3.18 -13.58
CA ILE A 136 3.26 -2.78 -12.70
C ILE A 136 3.56 -1.43 -12.03
N ALA A 137 4.77 -1.26 -11.50
CA ALA A 137 5.19 -0.04 -10.85
C ALA A 137 5.22 1.16 -11.82
N SER A 138 5.66 0.94 -13.07
CA SER A 138 5.65 1.96 -14.13
C SER A 138 4.23 2.41 -14.49
N ASN A 139 3.25 1.51 -14.52
CA ASN A 139 1.85 1.88 -14.73
C ASN A 139 1.30 2.76 -13.60
N LEU A 140 1.67 2.47 -12.34
CA LEU A 140 1.33 3.33 -11.21
C LEU A 140 1.98 4.71 -11.35
N GLU A 141 3.28 4.77 -11.67
CA GLU A 141 4.02 6.01 -11.84
C GLU A 141 3.41 6.91 -12.91
N ILE A 142 3.08 6.33 -14.08
CA ILE A 142 2.41 7.07 -15.16
C ILE A 142 1.07 7.65 -14.67
N THR A 143 0.27 6.84 -13.95
CA THR A 143 -1.02 7.28 -13.41
C THR A 143 -0.87 8.46 -12.44
N LEU A 144 0.17 8.42 -11.59
CA LEU A 144 0.48 9.50 -10.66
C LEU A 144 0.97 10.77 -11.37
N ARG A 145 1.81 10.63 -12.42
CA ARG A 145 2.33 11.75 -13.23
C ARG A 145 1.23 12.46 -14.01
N GLU A 146 0.26 11.73 -14.51
CA GLU A 146 -0.91 12.31 -15.18
C GLU A 146 -1.83 13.08 -14.23
N GLY A 147 -1.61 12.96 -12.90
CA GLY A 147 -2.45 13.60 -11.89
C GLY A 147 -3.91 13.14 -11.88
N THR A 148 -4.20 12.05 -12.60
CA THR A 148 -5.55 11.50 -12.73
C THR A 148 -5.99 10.87 -11.41
N TYR A 149 -5.11 10.07 -10.78
CA TYR A 149 -5.36 9.38 -9.51
C TYR A 149 -4.12 9.36 -8.63
N PHE A 150 -4.34 9.38 -7.31
CA PHE A 150 -3.40 8.91 -6.32
C PHE A 150 -3.95 7.61 -5.74
N ILE A 151 -3.20 6.50 -5.83
CA ILE A 151 -3.66 5.18 -5.41
C ILE A 151 -2.54 4.48 -4.66
N LEU A 152 -2.86 3.96 -3.46
CA LEU A 152 -1.98 3.06 -2.73
C LEU A 152 -2.00 1.66 -3.38
N PRO A 153 -0.88 0.94 -3.39
CA PRO A 153 -0.80 -0.42 -3.91
C PRO A 153 -1.44 -1.42 -2.92
N VAL A 154 -2.67 -1.16 -2.55
CA VAL A 154 -3.49 -2.01 -1.68
C VAL A 154 -4.20 -3.02 -2.55
N GLY A 155 -4.12 -4.24 -2.12
CA GLY A 155 -4.72 -5.35 -2.82
C GLY A 155 -6.23 -5.44 -2.73
N ILE A 156 -6.77 -6.48 -3.37
CA ILE A 156 -8.19 -6.85 -3.27
C ILE A 156 -8.32 -8.21 -2.57
N PHE A 157 -9.41 -8.39 -1.89
CA PHE A 157 -9.81 -9.68 -1.33
C PHE A 157 -11.33 -9.78 -1.38
N ARG A 158 -11.85 -10.91 -1.89
CA ARG A 158 -13.29 -11.15 -1.92
C ARG A 158 -13.76 -11.75 -0.62
N GLN A 159 -14.73 -11.12 0.02
CA GLN A 159 -15.30 -11.58 1.27
C GLN A 159 -16.12 -12.87 1.14
N THR A 160 -16.16 -13.65 2.19
CA THR A 160 -17.26 -14.57 2.46
C THR A 160 -18.51 -13.79 2.82
N ALA A 161 -19.68 -14.26 2.44
CA ALA A 161 -20.95 -13.57 2.71
C ALA A 161 -21.08 -13.16 4.19
N GLY A 162 -21.33 -11.87 4.44
CA GLY A 162 -21.45 -11.30 5.77
C GLY A 162 -20.12 -10.94 6.47
N PHE A 163 -18.97 -11.10 5.81
CA PHE A 163 -17.66 -10.88 6.41
C PHE A 163 -16.94 -9.63 5.87
N CYS A 164 -17.67 -8.58 5.49
CA CYS A 164 -17.07 -7.36 4.96
C CYS A 164 -16.05 -6.72 5.93
N GLY A 165 -16.30 -6.73 7.24
CA GLY A 165 -15.35 -6.21 8.24
C GLY A 165 -14.04 -6.98 8.29
N PRO A 166 -14.03 -8.31 8.54
CA PRO A 166 -12.82 -9.12 8.49
C PRO A 166 -12.08 -9.06 7.15
N ALA A 167 -12.82 -9.02 6.04
CA ALA A 167 -12.24 -8.90 4.71
C ALA A 167 -11.56 -7.54 4.48
N ALA A 168 -12.21 -6.44 4.88
CA ALA A 168 -11.59 -5.11 4.83
C ALA A 168 -10.34 -5.02 5.72
N LEU A 169 -10.38 -5.62 6.91
CA LEU A 169 -9.20 -5.71 7.77
C LEU A 169 -8.08 -6.53 7.11
N LYS A 170 -8.42 -7.68 6.51
CA LYS A 170 -7.46 -8.50 5.77
C LYS A 170 -6.78 -7.72 4.65
N ILE A 171 -7.52 -6.99 3.84
CA ILE A 171 -6.99 -6.15 2.75
C ILE A 171 -5.91 -5.20 3.29
N VAL A 172 -6.15 -4.55 4.42
CA VAL A 172 -5.19 -3.61 5.03
C VAL A 172 -4.00 -4.34 5.65
N LEU A 173 -4.22 -5.50 6.28
CA LEU A 173 -3.13 -6.30 6.85
C LEU A 173 -2.22 -6.88 5.77
N ASP A 174 -2.77 -7.35 4.67
CA ASP A 174 -1.99 -7.83 3.53
C ASP A 174 -1.12 -6.70 2.92
N TYR A 175 -1.64 -5.48 2.84
CA TYR A 175 -0.87 -4.30 2.43
C TYR A 175 0.34 -4.04 3.33
N TYR A 176 0.19 -4.23 4.65
CA TYR A 176 1.29 -4.11 5.61
C TYR A 176 2.12 -5.39 5.75
N GLN A 177 1.82 -6.46 4.99
CA GLN A 177 2.51 -7.76 5.01
C GLN A 177 2.36 -8.50 6.34
N TYR A 178 1.17 -8.43 6.95
CA TYR A 178 0.73 -9.20 8.10
C TYR A 178 -0.34 -10.23 7.68
N PRO A 179 0.04 -11.33 6.99
CA PRO A 179 -0.93 -12.26 6.40
C PRO A 179 -1.74 -12.98 7.47
N HIS A 180 -3.06 -12.91 7.33
CA HIS A 180 -4.03 -13.64 8.15
C HIS A 180 -5.16 -14.14 7.28
N THR A 181 -5.77 -15.25 7.65
CA THR A 181 -6.99 -15.71 6.98
C THR A 181 -8.21 -14.91 7.43
N GLU A 182 -9.19 -14.74 6.54
CA GLU A 182 -10.46 -14.07 6.87
C GLU A 182 -11.14 -14.71 8.09
N LYS A 183 -11.09 -16.06 8.21
CA LYS A 183 -11.68 -16.81 9.32
C LYS A 183 -11.00 -16.50 10.67
N GLU A 184 -9.68 -16.34 10.68
CA GLU A 184 -8.94 -15.90 11.88
C GLU A 184 -9.32 -14.49 12.27
N LEU A 185 -9.40 -13.58 11.30
CA LEU A 185 -9.80 -12.19 11.55
C LEU A 185 -11.26 -12.09 12.02
N ALA A 186 -12.18 -12.88 11.44
CA ALA A 186 -13.56 -12.95 11.91
C ALA A 186 -13.65 -13.36 13.39
N ARG A 187 -12.80 -14.32 13.84
CA ARG A 187 -12.72 -14.70 15.26
C ARG A 187 -12.11 -13.60 16.12
N LEU A 188 -11.03 -12.97 15.68
CA LEU A 188 -10.37 -11.87 16.41
C LEU A 188 -11.30 -10.67 16.57
N CYS A 189 -12.04 -10.33 15.51
CA CYS A 189 -13.03 -9.26 15.49
C CYS A 189 -14.37 -9.64 16.17
N GLN A 190 -14.52 -10.88 16.63
CA GLN A 190 -15.79 -11.37 17.22
C GLN A 190 -17.00 -11.13 16.28
N THR A 191 -16.78 -11.27 14.98
CA THR A 191 -17.81 -11.07 13.96
C THR A 191 -19.01 -11.98 14.19
N THR A 192 -20.21 -11.43 14.10
CA THR A 192 -21.49 -12.12 14.28
C THR A 192 -22.34 -12.07 13.00
N LYS A 193 -23.54 -12.63 13.04
CA LYS A 193 -24.52 -12.47 11.95
C LYS A 193 -24.99 -11.03 11.77
N ALA A 194 -24.90 -10.20 12.82
CA ALA A 194 -25.23 -8.78 12.77
C ALA A 194 -24.09 -7.91 12.17
N GLY A 195 -22.93 -8.50 11.89
CA GLY A 195 -21.78 -7.81 11.33
C GLY A 195 -20.58 -7.78 12.28
N THR A 196 -19.72 -6.80 12.09
CA THR A 196 -18.47 -6.61 12.83
C THR A 196 -18.46 -5.22 13.45
N ASP A 197 -18.27 -5.16 14.76
CA ASP A 197 -18.08 -3.90 15.50
C ASP A 197 -16.75 -3.24 15.09
N PRO A 198 -16.74 -1.93 14.76
CA PRO A 198 -15.52 -1.20 14.39
C PRO A 198 -14.44 -1.25 15.47
N GLN A 199 -14.83 -1.17 16.75
CA GLN A 199 -13.88 -1.23 17.87
C GLN A 199 -13.21 -2.60 17.96
N LYS A 200 -13.92 -3.68 17.64
CA LYS A 200 -13.35 -5.03 17.60
C LYS A 200 -12.32 -5.20 16.48
N MET A 201 -12.49 -4.51 15.36
CA MET A 201 -11.49 -4.47 14.29
C MET A 201 -10.22 -3.74 14.74
N VAL A 202 -10.36 -2.63 15.47
CA VAL A 202 -9.23 -1.90 16.09
C VAL A 202 -8.48 -2.81 17.07
N GLU A 203 -9.19 -3.45 18.00
CA GLU A 203 -8.62 -4.37 18.99
C GLU A 203 -7.91 -5.57 18.32
N ALA A 204 -8.48 -6.10 17.25
CA ALA A 204 -7.87 -7.19 16.48
C ALA A 204 -6.52 -6.75 15.85
N ALA A 205 -6.49 -5.58 15.21
CA ALA A 205 -5.25 -5.04 14.65
C ALA A 205 -4.19 -4.77 15.73
N GLN A 206 -4.58 -4.28 16.91
CA GLN A 206 -3.67 -4.08 18.05
C GLN A 206 -3.10 -5.40 18.58
N LYS A 207 -3.92 -6.45 18.68
CA LYS A 207 -3.47 -7.80 19.08
C LYS A 207 -2.46 -8.41 18.09
N ILE A 208 -2.56 -8.04 16.82
CA ILE A 208 -1.62 -8.45 15.76
C ILE A 208 -0.30 -7.66 15.84
N GLY A 209 -0.24 -6.57 16.63
CA GLY A 209 0.97 -5.75 16.81
C GLY A 209 1.00 -4.49 15.97
N LEU A 210 -0.15 -4.01 15.49
CA LEU A 210 -0.25 -2.78 14.73
C LEU A 210 -0.85 -1.65 15.57
N ARG A 211 -0.50 -0.40 15.26
CA ARG A 211 -1.24 0.74 15.81
C ARG A 211 -2.53 0.93 15.07
N SER A 212 -3.65 1.00 15.77
CA SER A 212 -4.95 1.22 15.18
C SER A 212 -5.85 2.06 16.08
N TYR A 213 -6.71 2.85 15.46
CA TYR A 213 -7.69 3.68 16.14
C TYR A 213 -8.83 4.06 15.19
N GLN A 214 -9.96 4.46 15.77
CA GLN A 214 -11.08 5.03 15.04
C GLN A 214 -10.96 6.55 15.02
N LYS A 215 -11.40 7.16 13.93
CA LYS A 215 -11.54 8.61 13.81
C LYS A 215 -12.87 8.93 13.14
N GLU A 216 -13.67 9.75 13.81
CA GLU A 216 -14.96 10.22 13.33
C GLU A 216 -14.88 11.57 12.63
N ASN A 217 -15.99 11.94 11.99
CA ASN A 217 -16.17 13.23 11.31
C ASN A 217 -15.09 13.54 10.27
N LEU A 218 -14.54 12.50 9.64
CA LEU A 218 -13.55 12.66 8.59
C LEU A 218 -14.12 13.45 7.42
N THR A 219 -13.38 14.46 6.99
CA THR A 219 -13.65 15.19 5.75
C THR A 219 -12.96 14.50 4.57
N ALA A 220 -13.47 14.74 3.36
CA ALA A 220 -12.82 14.23 2.15
C ALA A 220 -11.35 14.69 2.01
N GLY A 221 -11.05 15.91 2.44
CA GLY A 221 -9.69 16.45 2.43
C GLY A 221 -8.76 15.72 3.41
N GLU A 222 -9.26 15.36 4.60
CA GLU A 222 -8.49 14.57 5.56
C GLU A 222 -8.25 13.14 5.06
N VAL A 223 -9.27 12.49 4.47
CA VAL A 223 -9.11 11.17 3.86
C VAL A 223 -8.02 11.19 2.80
N LYS A 224 -8.04 12.17 1.89
CA LYS A 224 -6.99 12.34 0.87
C LYS A 224 -5.60 12.52 1.48
N LYS A 225 -5.47 13.31 2.55
CA LYS A 225 -4.19 13.49 3.27
C LYS A 225 -3.71 12.20 3.94
N ILE A 226 -4.62 11.42 4.55
CA ILE A 226 -4.32 10.14 5.19
C ILE A 226 -3.82 9.14 4.14
N ILE A 227 -4.55 9.00 3.02
CA ILE A 227 -4.14 8.13 1.92
C ILE A 227 -2.79 8.57 1.35
N LYS A 228 -2.59 9.87 1.15
CA LYS A 228 -1.30 10.41 0.68
C LYS A 228 -0.13 10.11 1.62
N SER A 229 -0.39 9.90 2.92
CA SER A 229 0.62 9.46 3.90
C SER A 229 0.84 7.93 3.93
N GLY A 230 0.29 7.18 2.97
CA GLY A 230 0.48 5.74 2.87
C GLY A 230 -0.47 4.91 3.73
N ILE A 231 -1.55 5.50 4.24
CA ILE A 231 -2.48 4.82 5.15
C ILE A 231 -3.83 4.61 4.45
N PRO A 232 -4.23 3.37 4.12
CA PRO A 232 -5.57 3.07 3.65
C PRO A 232 -6.59 3.30 4.77
N VAL A 233 -7.82 3.71 4.41
CA VAL A 233 -8.88 4.03 5.37
C VAL A 233 -10.00 2.99 5.25
N ILE A 234 -10.21 2.17 6.28
CA ILE A 234 -11.39 1.30 6.33
C ILE A 234 -12.59 2.17 6.70
N ALA A 235 -13.61 2.18 5.87
CA ALA A 235 -14.84 2.94 6.07
C ALA A 235 -16.04 2.01 6.19
N ASN A 236 -16.87 2.24 7.20
CA ASN A 236 -18.22 1.65 7.29
C ASN A 236 -19.21 2.65 6.70
N PHE A 237 -19.93 2.27 5.68
CA PHE A 237 -20.88 3.15 4.99
C PHE A 237 -22.14 2.40 4.55
N GLN A 238 -23.22 3.14 4.32
CA GLN A 238 -24.48 2.56 3.87
C GLN A 238 -24.43 2.23 2.39
N LEU A 239 -24.81 1.01 2.00
CA LEU A 239 -24.92 0.64 0.59
C LEU A 239 -26.04 1.44 -0.12
N LYS A 240 -27.11 1.72 0.60
CA LYS A 240 -28.23 2.55 0.14
C LYS A 240 -28.72 3.44 1.29
N PRO A 241 -29.23 4.65 1.00
CA PRO A 241 -29.78 5.51 2.04
C PRO A 241 -30.89 4.81 2.82
N LYS A 242 -30.83 4.85 4.16
CA LYS A 242 -31.89 4.41 5.09
C LYS A 242 -32.21 2.91 5.14
N LEU A 243 -31.38 2.02 4.58
CA LEU A 243 -31.66 0.57 4.61
C LEU A 243 -31.07 -0.15 5.83
N GLY A 244 -30.22 0.49 6.63
CA GLY A 244 -29.59 -0.14 7.78
C GLY A 244 -28.54 -1.21 7.43
N GLU A 245 -28.20 -1.35 6.17
CA GLU A 245 -27.17 -2.29 5.70
C GLU A 245 -25.81 -1.58 5.63
N GLY A 246 -25.08 -1.59 6.73
CA GLY A 246 -23.68 -1.12 6.76
C GLY A 246 -22.78 -2.05 5.95
N HIS A 247 -21.75 -1.47 5.34
CA HIS A 247 -20.76 -2.20 4.57
C HIS A 247 -19.37 -1.63 4.78
N TYR A 248 -18.38 -2.51 4.98
CA TYR A 248 -16.99 -2.13 5.09
C TYR A 248 -16.27 -2.25 3.74
N ALA A 249 -15.63 -1.15 3.31
CA ALA A 249 -14.65 -1.17 2.24
C ALA A 249 -13.44 -0.31 2.60
N VAL A 250 -12.36 -0.44 1.85
CA VAL A 250 -11.10 0.24 2.09
C VAL A 250 -10.89 1.34 1.06
N VAL A 251 -10.88 2.61 1.48
CA VAL A 251 -10.51 3.72 0.61
C VAL A 251 -9.00 3.69 0.44
N ILE A 252 -8.56 3.47 -0.79
CA ILE A 252 -7.15 3.27 -1.15
C ILE A 252 -6.59 4.34 -2.06
N GLY A 253 -7.47 5.17 -2.64
CA GLY A 253 -7.03 6.18 -3.59
C GLY A 253 -8.08 7.25 -3.85
N TYR A 254 -7.68 8.24 -4.62
CA TYR A 254 -8.56 9.35 -4.99
C TYR A 254 -8.12 10.01 -6.29
N SER A 255 -9.07 10.66 -6.94
CA SER A 255 -8.86 11.70 -7.94
C SER A 255 -9.37 13.04 -7.43
N LYS A 256 -9.58 14.02 -8.33
CA LYS A 256 -10.17 15.30 -7.97
C LYS A 256 -11.52 15.16 -7.25
N ASP A 257 -12.41 14.33 -7.79
CA ASP A 257 -13.82 14.20 -7.36
C ASP A 257 -14.26 12.75 -7.12
N THR A 258 -13.34 11.79 -7.09
CA THR A 258 -13.61 10.35 -6.98
C THR A 258 -12.72 9.74 -5.88
N PHE A 259 -13.27 8.81 -5.10
CA PHE A 259 -12.49 7.86 -4.30
C PHE A 259 -12.38 6.51 -5.03
N VAL A 260 -11.27 5.83 -4.82
CA VAL A 260 -11.05 4.45 -5.24
C VAL A 260 -11.11 3.57 -4.00
N LEU A 261 -11.96 2.56 -4.04
CA LEU A 261 -12.14 1.60 -2.97
C LEU A 261 -11.60 0.23 -3.38
N SER A 262 -10.90 -0.45 -2.48
CA SER A 262 -10.80 -1.91 -2.49
C SER A 262 -12.02 -2.41 -1.71
N ASP A 263 -13.02 -2.87 -2.45
CA ASP A 263 -14.32 -3.26 -1.89
C ASP A 263 -14.43 -4.79 -1.89
N PRO A 264 -14.49 -5.44 -0.70
CA PRO A 264 -14.50 -6.89 -0.61
C PRO A 264 -15.76 -7.55 -1.18
N GLN A 265 -16.80 -6.79 -1.51
CA GLN A 265 -18.02 -7.30 -2.14
C GLN A 265 -17.95 -7.28 -3.68
N GLU A 266 -17.03 -6.52 -4.26
CA GLU A 266 -16.92 -6.37 -5.71
C GLU A 266 -16.17 -7.53 -6.36
N ASP A 267 -16.74 -8.10 -7.43
CA ASP A 267 -16.14 -9.22 -8.17
C ASP A 267 -14.84 -8.83 -8.88
N ARG A 268 -14.69 -7.57 -9.25
CA ARG A 268 -13.54 -7.01 -9.97
C ARG A 268 -12.62 -6.17 -9.10
N GLY A 269 -12.80 -6.20 -7.79
CA GLY A 269 -11.90 -5.71 -6.77
C GLY A 269 -11.95 -4.22 -6.52
N TYR A 270 -11.73 -3.35 -7.51
CA TYR A 270 -11.70 -1.92 -7.29
C TYR A 270 -12.99 -1.24 -7.75
N ARG A 271 -13.49 -0.34 -6.92
CA ARG A 271 -14.70 0.43 -7.18
C ARG A 271 -14.40 1.93 -7.10
N GLU A 272 -14.84 2.67 -8.12
CA GLU A 272 -14.81 4.12 -8.10
C GLU A 272 -16.15 4.68 -7.63
N VAL A 273 -16.10 5.64 -6.71
CA VAL A 273 -17.28 6.35 -6.21
C VAL A 273 -17.04 7.85 -6.21
N LYS A 274 -18.05 8.63 -6.60
CA LYS A 274 -17.96 10.10 -6.48
C LYS A 274 -17.82 10.48 -5.01
N VAL A 275 -16.85 11.34 -4.67
CA VAL A 275 -16.62 11.80 -3.30
C VAL A 275 -17.90 12.31 -2.66
N LYS A 276 -18.67 13.15 -3.37
CA LYS A 276 -19.93 13.71 -2.86
C LYS A 276 -20.97 12.65 -2.48
N ASP A 277 -21.03 11.55 -3.24
CA ASP A 277 -22.01 10.50 -3.03
C ASP A 277 -21.55 9.55 -1.92
N PHE A 278 -20.27 9.21 -1.88
CA PHE A 278 -19.68 8.46 -0.79
C PHE A 278 -19.84 9.18 0.55
N MET A 279 -19.52 10.47 0.63
CA MET A 279 -19.64 11.28 1.86
C MET A 279 -21.07 11.38 2.39
N LYS A 280 -22.10 11.25 1.53
CA LYS A 280 -23.51 11.20 1.93
C LYS A 280 -23.93 9.87 2.53
N LEU A 281 -23.30 8.77 2.09
CA LEU A 281 -23.60 7.42 2.54
C LEU A 281 -22.70 6.96 3.70
N TRP A 282 -21.68 7.74 4.03
CA TRP A 282 -20.72 7.39 5.05
C TRP A 282 -21.22 7.77 6.45
N TYR A 283 -22.10 6.97 6.99
CA TYR A 283 -22.64 7.08 8.35
C TYR A 283 -23.12 5.73 8.85
N GLU A 284 -23.17 5.54 10.16
CA GLU A 284 -23.76 4.39 10.82
C GLU A 284 -25.11 4.76 11.40
N LEU A 285 -26.12 3.88 11.24
CA LEU A 285 -27.48 4.17 11.69
C LEU A 285 -27.70 3.84 13.17
N GLU A 286 -27.04 2.79 13.67
CA GLU A 286 -27.29 2.29 15.03
C GLU A 286 -26.71 3.21 16.10
N ASP A 287 -25.48 3.68 15.94
CA ASP A 287 -24.78 4.53 16.90
C ASP A 287 -24.69 6.01 16.46
N GLN A 288 -25.29 6.34 15.32
CA GLN A 288 -25.27 7.67 14.71
C GLN A 288 -23.87 8.24 14.43
N THR A 289 -22.87 7.39 14.38
CA THR A 289 -21.52 7.83 14.00
C THR A 289 -21.49 8.30 12.55
N VAL A 290 -20.77 9.38 12.30
CA VAL A 290 -20.70 10.01 11.00
C VAL A 290 -19.26 9.96 10.49
N ARG A 291 -19.07 9.39 9.31
CA ARG A 291 -17.79 9.33 8.61
C ARG A 291 -16.67 8.79 9.48
N GLN A 292 -16.95 7.66 10.12
CA GLN A 292 -15.99 6.94 10.93
C GLN A 292 -15.02 6.14 10.05
N GLY A 293 -13.73 6.38 10.20
CA GLY A 293 -12.67 5.62 9.57
C GLY A 293 -11.85 4.85 10.59
N ILE A 294 -11.54 3.58 10.29
CA ILE A 294 -10.53 2.81 11.04
C ILE A 294 -9.20 2.99 10.34
N LEU A 295 -8.22 3.48 11.10
CA LEU A 295 -6.87 3.77 10.64
C LEU A 295 -5.91 2.78 11.28
N ILE A 296 -5.12 2.10 10.45
CA ILE A 296 -4.13 1.11 10.88
C ILE A 296 -2.77 1.52 10.35
N LYS A 297 -1.75 1.44 11.21
CA LYS A 297 -0.36 1.76 10.87
C LYS A 297 0.56 0.65 11.33
N ALA A 298 1.54 0.29 10.51
CA ALA A 298 2.64 -0.54 10.95
C ALA A 298 3.39 0.15 12.11
N LEU A 299 3.86 -0.62 13.08
CA LEU A 299 4.82 -0.13 14.06
C LEU A 299 6.17 0.02 13.33
N LEU A 300 6.76 1.20 13.41
CA LEU A 300 8.11 1.48 12.92
C LEU A 300 9.14 0.76 13.78
#